data_160fd7e28b9781c05341797cb14095a3
#
_entry.id   160fd7e28b9781c05341797cb14095a3
#
_cell.length_a   1.000
_cell.length_b   1.000
_cell.length_c   1.000
_cell.angle_alpha   90.00
_cell.angle_beta   90.00
_cell.angle_gamma   90.00
#
_symmetry.space_group_name_H-M   'P 1'
#
loop_
_entity.id
_entity.type
_entity.pdbx_description
1 polymer ?
#
loop_
_entity_poly.entity_id
_entity_poly.type
_entity_poly.pdbx_seq_one_letter_code
_entity_poly.pdbx_strand_id
1 'polypeptide(L)'
;PGGVVNILTGKVAELVPFFADHMDVNATVYCESDDASQKMIKEKSALNVKRVALYNKVKWNDASGQSPYFIMNFQEIKTTWHPIEHIGGAKAGY
;
A
#
# COMPACT_ATOMS: atom_id res chain seq x y z
N PRO A 1 20.28 1.27 2.34
CA PRO A 1 20.61 2.58 1.78
C PRO A 1 19.99 3.71 2.60
N GLY A 2 20.72 4.84 2.75
CA GLY A 2 20.18 6.02 3.40
C GLY A 2 18.97 6.55 2.65
N GLY A 3 17.97 7.08 3.41
CA GLY A 3 16.78 7.68 2.83
C GLY A 3 15.63 6.72 2.48
N VAL A 4 15.81 5.40 2.67
CA VAL A 4 14.73 4.42 2.43
C VAL A 4 13.64 4.50 3.49
N VAL A 5 14.04 4.76 4.74
CA VAL A 5 13.12 4.96 5.86
C VAL A 5 13.34 6.34 6.45
N ASN A 6 12.28 7.14 6.51
CA ASN A 6 12.31 8.47 7.06
C ASN A 6 11.27 8.58 8.19
N ILE A 7 11.68 9.06 9.34
CA ILE A 7 10.81 9.26 10.49
C ILE A 7 10.59 10.76 10.66
N LEU A 8 9.35 11.18 10.52
CA LEU A 8 8.93 12.56 10.73
C LEU A 8 8.18 12.65 12.06
N THR A 9 8.61 13.58 12.91
CA THR A 9 7.95 13.88 14.16
C THR A 9 7.16 15.18 14.01
N GLY A 10 5.95 15.24 14.56
CA GLY A 10 5.10 16.40 14.47
C GLY A 10 3.66 16.09 14.87
N LYS A 11 2.78 17.06 14.69
CA LYS A 11 1.36 16.85 14.91
C LYS A 11 0.74 16.17 13.70
N VAL A 12 0.03 15.07 13.94
CA VAL A 12 -0.63 14.29 12.89
C VAL A 12 -1.57 15.16 12.06
N ALA A 13 -2.36 16.03 12.71
CA ALA A 13 -3.28 16.92 12.02
C ALA A 13 -2.60 17.92 11.05
N GLU A 14 -1.35 18.26 11.30
CA GLU A 14 -0.58 19.13 10.41
C GLU A 14 0.05 18.35 9.25
N LEU A 15 0.49 17.11 9.50
CA LEU A 15 1.20 16.30 8.50
C LEU A 15 0.27 15.57 7.52
N VAL A 16 -0.84 15.05 8.01
CA VAL A 16 -1.79 14.24 7.23
C VAL A 16 -2.26 14.91 5.94
N PRO A 17 -2.64 16.21 5.91
CA PRO A 17 -3.07 16.86 4.68
C PRO A 17 -2.02 16.84 3.57
N PHE A 18 -0.74 16.98 3.94
CA PHE A 18 0.38 16.97 2.97
C PHE A 18 0.61 15.58 2.40
N PHE A 19 0.62 14.54 3.24
CA PHE A 19 0.75 13.17 2.77
C PHE A 19 -0.42 12.72 1.89
N ALA A 20 -1.61 13.15 2.24
CA ALA A 20 -2.81 12.83 1.46
C ALA A 20 -2.81 13.49 0.08
N ASP A 21 -2.24 14.69 -0.03
CA ASP A 21 -2.28 15.50 -1.25
C ASP A 21 -1.05 15.30 -2.15
N HIS A 22 0.09 14.90 -1.60
CA HIS A 22 1.35 14.82 -2.33
C HIS A 22 1.33 13.73 -3.40
N MET A 23 1.61 14.09 -4.64
CA MET A 23 1.52 13.17 -5.80
C MET A 23 2.52 12.00 -5.74
N ASP A 24 3.70 12.20 -5.16
CA ASP A 24 4.74 11.17 -5.08
C ASP A 24 4.50 10.17 -3.95
N VAL A 25 3.47 10.37 -3.12
CA VAL A 25 3.04 9.39 -2.12
C VAL A 25 2.03 8.45 -2.75
N ASN A 26 2.45 7.24 -3.09
CA ASN A 26 1.64 6.26 -3.83
C ASN A 26 0.66 5.48 -2.95
N ALA A 27 0.95 5.36 -1.67
CA ALA A 27 0.09 4.66 -0.72
C ALA A 27 0.20 5.28 0.68
N THR A 28 -0.90 5.24 1.43
CA THR A 28 -0.96 5.78 2.80
C THR A 28 -1.66 4.79 3.73
N VAL A 29 -1.05 4.55 4.89
CA VAL A 29 -1.70 3.88 6.02
C VAL A 29 -2.06 4.91 7.06
N TYR A 30 -3.28 4.83 7.56
CA TYR A 30 -3.73 5.66 8.66
C TYR A 30 -4.32 4.78 9.75
N CYS A 31 -3.80 4.91 10.97
CA CYS A 31 -4.12 4.01 12.08
C CYS A 31 -5.03 4.63 13.14
N GLU A 32 -5.29 5.93 13.08
CA GLU A 32 -6.17 6.60 14.04
C GLU A 32 -7.64 6.52 13.63
N SER A 33 -8.52 6.64 14.62
CA SER A 33 -9.98 6.51 14.45
C SER A 33 -10.70 7.85 14.22
N ASP A 34 -9.98 8.92 13.93
CA ASP A 34 -10.56 10.22 13.64
C ASP A 34 -11.24 10.25 12.27
N ASP A 35 -12.55 10.31 12.28
CA ASP A 35 -13.38 10.27 11.07
C ASP A 35 -13.13 11.43 10.12
N ALA A 36 -12.82 12.62 10.65
CA ALA A 36 -12.58 13.80 9.84
C ALA A 36 -11.30 13.64 9.01
N SER A 37 -10.22 13.19 9.64
CA SER A 37 -8.95 12.90 8.93
C SER A 37 -9.10 11.75 7.96
N GLN A 38 -9.82 10.68 8.32
CA GLN A 38 -10.07 9.56 7.42
C GLN A 38 -10.82 9.99 6.16
N LYS A 39 -11.85 10.83 6.31
CA LYS A 39 -12.61 11.39 5.19
C LYS A 39 -11.71 12.24 4.29
N MET A 40 -10.96 13.15 4.87
CA MET A 40 -10.02 14.01 4.15
C MET A 40 -8.96 13.21 3.37
N ILE A 41 -8.38 12.16 4.01
CA ILE A 41 -7.40 11.29 3.35
C ILE A 41 -8.03 10.61 2.13
N LYS A 42 -9.24 10.06 2.26
CA LYS A 42 -9.93 9.41 1.15
C LYS A 42 -10.21 10.38 -0.01
N GLU A 43 -10.73 11.56 0.30
CA GLU A 43 -11.08 12.59 -0.70
C GLU A 43 -9.82 13.06 -1.46
N LYS A 44 -8.76 13.42 -0.75
CA LYS A 44 -7.53 13.90 -1.37
C LYS A 44 -6.79 12.79 -2.12
N SER A 45 -6.75 11.59 -1.56
CA SER A 45 -6.10 10.45 -2.20
C SER A 45 -6.80 9.99 -3.47
N ALA A 46 -8.12 10.18 -3.58
CA ALA A 46 -8.88 9.88 -4.79
C ALA A 46 -8.44 10.75 -5.98
N LEU A 47 -8.05 12.00 -5.74
CA LEU A 47 -7.57 12.91 -6.79
C LEU A 47 -6.23 12.46 -7.40
N ASN A 48 -5.43 11.71 -6.63
CA ASN A 48 -4.11 11.24 -7.04
C ASN A 48 -4.03 9.73 -7.24
N VAL A 49 -5.17 9.03 -7.21
CA VAL A 49 -5.26 7.56 -7.36
C VAL A 49 -4.37 6.80 -6.36
N LYS A 50 -4.22 7.31 -5.14
CA LYS A 50 -3.45 6.68 -4.07
C LYS A 50 -4.16 5.48 -3.48
N ARG A 51 -3.39 4.49 -3.06
CA ARG A 51 -3.90 3.42 -2.21
C ARG A 51 -4.01 3.91 -0.77
N VAL A 52 -5.16 3.72 -0.16
CA VAL A 52 -5.42 4.10 1.24
C VAL A 52 -5.84 2.88 2.03
N ALA A 53 -5.10 2.59 3.09
CA ALA A 53 -5.44 1.56 4.06
C ALA A 53 -5.72 2.20 5.43
N LEU A 54 -6.90 1.93 5.97
CA LEU A 54 -7.32 2.43 7.28
C LEU A 54 -7.32 1.27 8.28
N TYR A 55 -6.44 1.33 9.28
CA TYR A 55 -6.24 0.29 10.27
C TYR A 55 -6.57 0.77 11.69
N ASN A 56 -7.69 1.43 11.84
CA ASN A 56 -8.14 2.03 13.12
C ASN A 56 -8.57 1.02 14.20
N LYS A 57 -8.69 -0.27 13.86
CA LYS A 57 -9.12 -1.32 14.79
C LYS A 57 -8.08 -2.43 14.99
N VAL A 58 -6.90 -2.27 14.43
CA VAL A 58 -5.85 -3.29 14.50
C VAL A 58 -5.14 -3.23 15.85
N LYS A 59 -5.06 -4.35 16.52
CA LYS A 59 -4.27 -4.52 17.73
C LYS A 59 -2.86 -4.97 17.32
N TRP A 60 -1.95 -4.02 17.19
CA TRP A 60 -0.60 -4.28 16.69
C TRP A 60 0.24 -5.19 17.58
N ASN A 61 -0.11 -5.32 18.88
CA ASN A 61 0.58 -6.18 19.83
C ASN A 61 0.12 -7.65 19.78
N ASP A 62 -0.94 -7.94 19.06
CA ASP A 62 -1.49 -9.28 18.91
C ASP A 62 -0.96 -9.95 17.62
N ALA A 63 -1.08 -11.27 17.53
CA ALA A 63 -0.72 -12.04 16.34
C ALA A 63 -1.48 -11.56 15.08
N SER A 64 -2.70 -11.06 15.24
CA SER A 64 -3.49 -10.48 14.16
C SER A 64 -2.84 -9.22 13.53
N GLY A 65 -2.08 -8.46 14.32
CA GLY A 65 -1.34 -7.29 13.86
C GLY A 65 -0.11 -7.64 13.01
N GLN A 66 0.32 -8.89 13.03
CA GLN A 66 1.48 -9.39 12.26
C GLN A 66 1.08 -10.08 10.96
N SER A 67 -0.15 -9.90 10.51
CA SER A 67 -0.65 -10.54 9.29
C SER A 67 0.12 -10.07 8.05
N PRO A 68 0.58 -10.99 7.19
CA PRO A 68 1.26 -10.65 5.94
C PRO A 68 0.36 -9.89 4.96
N TYR A 69 -0.95 -9.95 5.14
CA TYR A 69 -1.90 -9.22 4.30
C TYR A 69 -1.77 -7.70 4.41
N PHE A 70 -1.25 -7.18 5.53
CA PHE A 70 -0.96 -5.74 5.64
C PHE A 70 0.11 -5.29 4.65
N ILE A 71 1.06 -6.15 4.31
CA ILE A 71 2.11 -5.88 3.34
C ILE A 71 1.52 -5.79 1.93
N MET A 72 0.53 -6.60 1.60
CA MET A 72 -0.09 -6.64 0.28
C MET A 72 -0.74 -5.30 -0.12
N ASN A 73 -1.23 -4.54 0.86
CA ASN A 73 -1.84 -3.23 0.58
C ASN A 73 -0.83 -2.20 0.05
N PHE A 74 0.47 -2.46 0.20
CA PHE A 74 1.54 -1.59 -0.28
C PHE A 74 2.29 -2.14 -1.48
N GLN A 75 2.00 -3.37 -1.87
CA GLN A 75 2.62 -3.99 -3.03
C GLN A 75 1.79 -3.74 -4.28
N GLU A 76 2.47 -3.50 -5.37
CA GLU A 76 1.86 -3.47 -6.68
C GLU A 76 1.84 -4.89 -7.24
N ILE A 77 0.66 -5.50 -7.29
CA ILE A 77 0.49 -6.85 -7.81
C ILE A 77 0.45 -6.75 -9.33
N LYS A 78 1.46 -7.34 -9.97
CA LYS A 78 1.50 -7.49 -11.42
C LYS A 78 1.08 -8.91 -11.78
N THR A 79 0.02 -9.02 -12.58
CA THR A 79 -0.36 -10.30 -13.15
C THR A 79 0.49 -10.57 -14.38
N THR A 80 1.27 -11.63 -14.34
CA THR A 80 2.05 -12.09 -15.49
C THR A 80 1.38 -13.34 -16.03
N TRP A 81 1.05 -13.32 -17.32
CA TRP A 81 0.55 -14.49 -18.01
C TRP A 81 1.70 -15.15 -18.77
N HIS A 82 2.00 -16.40 -18.43
CA HIS A 82 2.94 -17.22 -19.17
C HIS A 82 2.16 -18.33 -19.84
N PRO A 83 2.25 -18.52 -21.16
CA PRO A 83 1.68 -19.68 -21.81
C PRO A 83 2.35 -20.95 -21.25
N ILE A 84 1.56 -21.84 -20.69
CA ILE A 84 2.01 -23.13 -20.17
C ILE A 84 2.15 -24.13 -21.35
N GLU A 85 1.79 -23.74 -22.54
CA GLU A 85 1.97 -24.58 -23.72
C GLU A 85 3.46 -24.84 -23.95
N HIS A 86 3.85 -26.08 -23.75
CA HIS A 86 5.05 -26.60 -24.37
C HIS A 86 4.84 -26.57 -25.88
N ILE A 87 5.14 -25.43 -26.50
CA ILE A 87 5.16 -25.33 -27.95
C ILE A 87 6.23 -26.29 -28.45
N GLY A 88 5.76 -27.44 -28.89
CA GLY A 88 6.56 -28.35 -29.67
C GLY A 88 7.62 -29.09 -28.85
N GLY A 89 7.23 -30.17 -28.31
CA GLY A 89 8.04 -31.31 -28.54
C GLY A 89 8.15 -31.54 -30.06
N ALA A 90 8.92 -30.69 -30.73
CA ALA A 90 9.49 -31.14 -31.99
C ALA A 90 10.34 -32.35 -31.59
N LYS A 91 9.76 -33.54 -31.70
CA LYS A 91 10.57 -34.75 -31.78
C LYS A 91 11.54 -34.48 -32.90
N ALA A 92 12.79 -34.22 -32.55
CA ALA A 92 13.85 -34.39 -33.49
C ALA A 92 13.80 -35.86 -33.90
N GLY A 93 13.17 -36.12 -34.99
CA GLY A 93 13.25 -37.40 -35.65
C GLY A 93 14.61 -37.45 -36.28
N TYR A 94 15.42 -38.35 -35.76
CA TYR A 94 16.54 -38.95 -36.46
C TYR A 94 16.23 -40.41 -36.66
#